data_f27654fdac65d0cb90ea35485048dfbc
#
_entry.id   f27654fdac65d0cb90ea35485048dfbc
#
_cell.length_a   1.000
_cell.length_b   1.000
_cell.length_c   1.000
_cell.angle_alpha   90.00
_cell.angle_beta   90.00
_cell.angle_gamma   90.00
#
_symmetry.space_group_name_H-M   'P 1'
#
loop_
_entity.id
_entity.type
_entity.pdbx_description
1 polymer ?
#
loop_
_entity_poly.entity_id
_entity_poly.type
_entity_poly.pdbx_seq_one_letter_code
_entity_poly.pdbx_strand_id
1 'polypeptide(L)'
;MTVQEAMGRYLSAVQGRSYGKKQLRCTESLLRLWFEYGLALHHPAIPALLREVDLREVEGLGAKARGSVAAFLEQLRAAGQPVRYMNLLAFLHEHPGLCGARERAVRGLLARLGGTLELVAITESLAAKVLGYLKGAAVRDACSCSRAFLAFCFDSGWLEWNPYEGQRHPAQRVLEPDFLGPAGAWWAEHGRAYLRHLREERNLAPGGLDYYARKLKVLLEWLERSRCRSVQLDTLKAFIEHKRVQGVTDTTLSKYLYCIQPFLDYLIRSGRLRQRENPADELRIKANQRAERETLSETELKQLIDFLEQEVYRNRNAEELPIAKRHFGAVRDLALVLLFVLCGLRLSEVGRMRVEDVHSDKRALRILAKGNRQARGKLRELLVDELLWKRLTEYLRCRQHPGQPHLWISWGGRPLRIGSINRIIHTRIAEAGINKVISPHALRATCASLYVKKGMDPYSLKTLLGHESLKTTMDHYTKLTEDELREIWKRSNPLAGYDDE
;
A
#
# COMPACT_ATOMS: atom_id res chain seq x y z
N MET A 1 -9.90 -24.20 20.70
CA MET A 1 -10.43 -22.84 20.88
C MET A 1 -11.31 -22.51 19.68
N THR A 2 -12.53 -22.12 19.91
CA THR A 2 -13.49 -21.80 18.84
C THR A 2 -13.17 -20.41 18.25
N VAL A 3 -13.70 -20.17 17.04
CA VAL A 3 -13.58 -18.86 16.38
C VAL A 3 -14.20 -17.77 17.24
N GLN A 4 -15.32 -18.06 17.91
CA GLN A 4 -16.01 -17.10 18.78
C GLN A 4 -15.18 -16.73 20.01
N GLU A 5 -14.51 -17.69 20.65
CA GLU A 5 -13.59 -17.44 21.77
C GLU A 5 -12.38 -16.60 21.32
N ALA A 6 -11.79 -16.93 20.19
CA ALA A 6 -10.68 -16.19 19.60
C ALA A 6 -11.09 -14.73 19.26
N MET A 7 -12.29 -14.53 18.72
CA MET A 7 -12.85 -13.20 18.44
C MET A 7 -13.07 -12.40 19.74
N GLY A 8 -13.58 -13.03 20.80
CA GLY A 8 -13.75 -12.39 22.11
C GLY A 8 -12.40 -11.89 22.66
N ARG A 9 -11.36 -12.71 22.61
CA ARG A 9 -9.98 -12.33 23.02
C ARG A 9 -9.40 -11.21 22.16
N TYR A 10 -9.62 -11.27 20.84
CA TYR A 10 -9.21 -10.20 19.93
C TYR A 10 -9.90 -8.88 20.25
N LEU A 11 -11.23 -8.89 20.43
CA LEU A 11 -12.01 -7.68 20.75
C LEU A 11 -11.59 -7.08 22.08
N SER A 12 -11.34 -7.92 23.10
CA SER A 12 -10.81 -7.48 24.40
C SER A 12 -9.42 -6.85 24.28
N ALA A 13 -8.52 -7.46 23.50
CA ALA A 13 -7.18 -6.93 23.26
C ALA A 13 -7.19 -5.59 22.50
N VAL A 14 -8.17 -5.41 21.59
CA VAL A 14 -8.34 -4.17 20.83
C VAL A 14 -9.01 -3.08 21.68
N GLN A 15 -9.92 -3.45 22.58
CA GLN A 15 -10.57 -2.51 23.51
C GLN A 15 -9.56 -1.82 24.43
N GLY A 16 -8.54 -2.55 24.91
CA GLY A 16 -7.46 -1.98 25.74
C GLY A 16 -6.52 -1.03 25.01
N ARG A 17 -6.56 -0.96 23.65
CA ARG A 17 -5.53 -0.29 22.83
C ARG A 17 -5.97 0.90 21.99
N SER A 18 -7.20 1.38 22.01
CA SER A 18 -7.62 2.60 21.27
C SER A 18 -8.94 2.54 20.48
N TYR A 19 -9.78 1.54 20.64
CA TYR A 19 -11.08 1.53 19.97
C TYR A 19 -12.15 2.14 20.89
N GLY A 20 -12.76 3.25 20.47
CA GLY A 20 -13.96 3.77 21.14
C GLY A 20 -15.10 2.72 21.10
N LYS A 21 -16.00 2.74 22.12
CA LYS A 21 -17.12 1.77 22.23
C LYS A 21 -17.92 1.59 20.92
N LYS A 22 -18.11 2.65 20.15
CA LYS A 22 -18.81 2.61 18.85
C LYS A 22 -18.02 1.83 17.81
N GLN A 23 -16.71 2.03 17.72
CA GLN A 23 -15.85 1.36 16.75
C GLN A 23 -15.67 -0.13 17.11
N LEU A 24 -15.61 -0.47 18.39
CA LEU A 24 -15.55 -1.84 18.86
C LEU A 24 -16.81 -2.62 18.46
N ARG A 25 -18.01 -2.05 18.72
CA ARG A 25 -19.28 -2.64 18.29
C ARG A 25 -19.38 -2.82 16.77
N CYS A 26 -18.87 -1.86 16.02
CA CYS A 26 -18.84 -1.96 14.56
C CYS A 26 -17.91 -3.10 14.10
N THR A 27 -16.71 -3.22 14.68
CA THR A 27 -15.76 -4.30 14.39
C THR A 27 -16.34 -5.66 14.76
N GLU A 28 -16.95 -5.80 15.92
CA GLU A 28 -17.64 -7.03 16.35
C GLU A 28 -18.76 -7.40 15.39
N SER A 29 -19.62 -6.46 15.03
CA SER A 29 -20.71 -6.70 14.09
C SER A 29 -20.21 -7.11 12.71
N LEU A 30 -19.10 -6.51 12.22
CA LEU A 30 -18.50 -6.85 10.94
C LEU A 30 -17.87 -8.25 10.97
N LEU A 31 -17.18 -8.62 12.05
CA LEU A 31 -16.61 -9.96 12.19
C LEU A 31 -17.69 -11.03 12.27
N ARG A 32 -18.72 -10.84 13.10
CA ARG A 32 -19.85 -11.78 13.21
C ARG A 32 -20.61 -11.90 11.90
N LEU A 33 -21.03 -10.79 11.34
CA LEU A 33 -21.92 -10.81 10.17
C LEU A 33 -21.22 -11.31 8.91
N TRP A 34 -19.93 -11.01 8.74
CA TRP A 34 -19.22 -11.27 7.50
C TRP A 34 -18.22 -12.41 7.60
N PHE A 35 -17.40 -12.44 8.68
CA PHE A 35 -16.37 -13.46 8.80
C PHE A 35 -16.95 -14.80 9.26
N GLU A 36 -17.72 -14.83 10.36
CA GLU A 36 -18.36 -16.05 10.82
C GLU A 36 -19.38 -16.58 9.80
N TYR A 37 -20.17 -15.66 9.20
CA TYR A 37 -21.09 -16.02 8.12
C TYR A 37 -20.35 -16.54 6.89
N GLY A 38 -19.26 -15.89 6.50
CA GLY A 38 -18.40 -16.34 5.41
C GLY A 38 -17.82 -17.73 5.68
N LEU A 39 -17.35 -18.00 6.90
CA LEU A 39 -16.89 -19.34 7.30
C LEU A 39 -17.99 -20.37 7.16
N ALA A 40 -19.20 -20.08 7.66
CA ALA A 40 -20.33 -20.98 7.56
C ALA A 40 -20.70 -21.31 6.12
N LEU A 41 -20.65 -20.33 5.23
CA LEU A 41 -20.92 -20.57 3.80
C LEU A 41 -19.85 -21.45 3.13
N HIS A 42 -18.63 -21.45 3.66
CA HIS A 42 -17.47 -22.05 3.00
C HIS A 42 -16.96 -23.31 3.68
N HIS A 43 -17.43 -23.64 4.86
CA HIS A 43 -16.96 -24.81 5.59
C HIS A 43 -17.74 -26.07 5.19
N PRO A 44 -17.09 -27.17 4.82
CA PRO A 44 -17.73 -28.36 4.29
C PRO A 44 -18.65 -29.08 5.29
N ALA A 45 -18.46 -28.89 6.59
CA ALA A 45 -19.29 -29.52 7.64
C ALA A 45 -20.62 -28.77 7.89
N ILE A 46 -20.75 -27.52 7.52
CA ILE A 46 -21.93 -26.70 7.82
C ILE A 46 -23.23 -27.26 7.22
N PRO A 47 -23.28 -27.78 5.98
CA PRO A 47 -24.48 -28.39 5.45
C PRO A 47 -25.01 -29.58 6.27
N ALA A 48 -24.13 -30.38 6.89
CA ALA A 48 -24.52 -31.45 7.78
C ALA A 48 -25.05 -30.89 9.11
N LEU A 49 -24.33 -29.96 9.73
CA LEU A 49 -24.73 -29.28 10.96
C LEU A 49 -26.08 -28.57 10.83
N LEU A 50 -26.38 -27.96 9.70
CA LEU A 50 -27.66 -27.31 9.43
C LEU A 50 -28.84 -28.31 9.41
N ARG A 51 -28.62 -29.57 9.04
CA ARG A 51 -29.68 -30.61 9.03
C ARG A 51 -30.00 -31.11 10.42
N GLU A 52 -29.04 -31.08 11.33
CA GLU A 52 -29.15 -31.66 12.68
C GLU A 52 -29.45 -30.61 13.75
N VAL A 53 -29.44 -29.31 13.39
CA VAL A 53 -29.62 -28.21 14.34
C VAL A 53 -31.04 -28.25 14.97
N ASP A 54 -31.11 -28.34 16.29
CA ASP A 54 -32.34 -28.03 17.02
C ASP A 54 -32.39 -26.54 17.32
N LEU A 55 -33.38 -25.88 16.68
CA LEU A 55 -33.59 -24.44 16.83
C LEU A 55 -33.97 -24.01 18.26
N ARG A 56 -34.37 -24.96 19.11
CA ARG A 56 -34.73 -24.70 20.50
C ARG A 56 -33.49 -24.49 21.36
N GLU A 57 -32.40 -25.14 20.98
CA GLU A 57 -31.09 -25.06 21.68
C GLU A 57 -30.26 -23.85 21.22
N VAL A 58 -30.65 -23.17 20.16
CA VAL A 58 -29.90 -22.01 19.67
C VAL A 58 -30.22 -20.77 20.51
N GLU A 59 -29.38 -20.46 21.47
CA GLU A 59 -29.52 -19.28 22.33
C GLU A 59 -29.71 -17.97 21.54
N GLY A 60 -30.63 -17.12 22.01
CA GLY A 60 -30.86 -15.76 21.48
C GLY A 60 -31.61 -15.72 20.14
N LEU A 61 -32.15 -16.81 19.62
CA LEU A 61 -33.10 -16.80 18.52
C LEU A 61 -34.51 -16.51 19.04
N GLY A 62 -35.04 -15.31 18.78
CA GLY A 62 -36.43 -14.95 19.12
C GLY A 62 -37.46 -15.76 18.32
N ALA A 63 -38.69 -15.92 18.84
CA ALA A 63 -39.72 -16.75 18.25
C ALA A 63 -39.98 -16.48 16.73
N LYS A 64 -39.95 -15.20 16.33
CA LYS A 64 -40.14 -14.80 14.91
C LYS A 64 -38.95 -15.22 14.02
N ALA A 65 -37.73 -15.18 14.56
CA ALA A 65 -36.55 -15.63 13.85
C ALA A 65 -36.50 -17.15 13.72
N ARG A 66 -36.93 -17.88 14.76
CA ARG A 66 -37.05 -19.35 14.74
C ARG A 66 -37.97 -19.85 13.63
N GLY A 67 -39.16 -19.23 13.46
CA GLY A 67 -40.10 -19.60 12.39
C GLY A 67 -39.49 -19.40 10.99
N SER A 68 -38.73 -18.33 10.79
CA SER A 68 -38.10 -18.06 9.51
C SER A 68 -36.94 -19.02 9.20
N VAL A 69 -36.19 -19.42 10.22
CA VAL A 69 -35.08 -20.40 10.10
C VAL A 69 -35.65 -21.81 9.93
N ALA A 70 -36.74 -22.17 10.62
CA ALA A 70 -37.42 -23.46 10.46
C ALA A 70 -37.86 -23.67 9.02
N ALA A 71 -38.51 -22.68 8.41
CA ALA A 71 -38.92 -22.73 7.02
C ALA A 71 -37.73 -22.91 6.05
N PHE A 72 -36.62 -22.28 6.32
CA PHE A 72 -35.37 -22.46 5.54
C PHE A 72 -34.81 -23.88 5.68
N LEU A 73 -34.76 -24.41 6.90
CA LEU A 73 -34.28 -25.78 7.16
C LEU A 73 -35.18 -26.85 6.55
N GLU A 74 -36.50 -26.65 6.54
CA GLU A 74 -37.45 -27.53 5.84
C GLU A 74 -37.22 -27.54 4.33
N GLN A 75 -37.00 -26.38 3.73
CA GLN A 75 -36.64 -26.30 2.31
C GLN A 75 -35.33 -27.01 2.01
N LEU A 76 -34.30 -26.86 2.86
CA LEU A 76 -33.05 -27.61 2.75
C LEU A 76 -33.23 -29.13 2.87
N ARG A 77 -34.13 -29.58 3.77
CA ARG A 77 -34.45 -31.02 3.95
C ARG A 77 -35.22 -31.56 2.77
N ALA A 78 -36.19 -30.80 2.23
CA ALA A 78 -37.02 -31.19 1.09
C ALA A 78 -36.21 -31.27 -0.22
N ALA A 79 -35.15 -30.51 -0.37
CA ALA A 79 -34.30 -30.52 -1.57
C ALA A 79 -33.50 -31.81 -1.78
N GLY A 80 -33.46 -32.76 -0.82
CA GLY A 80 -33.03 -34.17 -0.95
C GLY A 80 -31.58 -34.42 -1.37
N GLN A 81 -30.88 -33.44 -1.87
CA GLN A 81 -29.48 -33.56 -2.30
C GLN A 81 -28.54 -33.03 -1.25
N PRO A 82 -27.31 -33.58 -1.13
CA PRO A 82 -26.27 -32.97 -0.31
C PRO A 82 -26.02 -31.56 -0.83
N VAL A 83 -26.41 -30.56 -0.04
CA VAL A 83 -26.14 -29.15 -0.36
C VAL A 83 -24.63 -28.97 -0.36
N ARG A 84 -24.04 -29.10 -1.53
CA ARG A 84 -22.62 -28.73 -1.71
C ARG A 84 -22.51 -27.21 -1.58
N TYR A 85 -21.43 -26.78 -1.03
CA TYR A 85 -21.05 -25.43 -0.72
C TYR A 85 -21.50 -24.36 -1.77
N MET A 86 -21.23 -24.60 -3.06
CA MET A 86 -21.69 -23.72 -4.16
C MET A 86 -23.21 -23.66 -4.28
N ASN A 87 -23.92 -24.68 -3.80
CA ASN A 87 -25.38 -24.77 -3.89
C ASN A 87 -26.08 -24.02 -2.75
N LEU A 88 -25.43 -23.74 -1.62
CA LEU A 88 -26.06 -22.98 -0.53
C LEU A 88 -26.29 -21.52 -0.92
N LEU A 89 -25.33 -20.90 -1.59
CA LEU A 89 -25.47 -19.55 -2.14
C LEU A 89 -26.46 -19.51 -3.30
N ALA A 90 -26.41 -20.47 -4.23
CA ALA A 90 -27.35 -20.60 -5.32
C ALA A 90 -28.74 -20.84 -4.76
N PHE A 91 -28.90 -21.76 -3.79
CA PHE A 91 -30.16 -22.04 -3.11
C PHE A 91 -30.74 -20.80 -2.42
N LEU A 92 -29.95 -19.98 -1.74
CA LEU A 92 -30.36 -18.71 -1.14
C LEU A 92 -30.76 -17.67 -2.20
N HIS A 93 -30.15 -17.69 -3.39
CA HIS A 93 -30.51 -16.84 -4.51
C HIS A 93 -31.74 -17.31 -5.28
N GLU A 94 -31.91 -18.62 -5.42
CA GLU A 94 -33.05 -19.25 -6.15
C GLU A 94 -34.35 -19.22 -5.35
N HIS A 95 -34.30 -18.94 -4.02
CA HIS A 95 -35.47 -18.88 -3.17
C HIS A 95 -35.78 -17.44 -2.73
N PRO A 96 -36.41 -16.61 -3.58
CA PRO A 96 -36.70 -15.20 -3.31
C PRO A 96 -37.64 -14.95 -2.11
N GLY A 97 -38.26 -16.01 -1.55
CA GLY A 97 -39.07 -15.94 -0.32
C GLY A 97 -38.26 -15.69 0.96
N LEU A 98 -36.91 -15.67 0.89
CA LEU A 98 -36.00 -15.40 2.01
C LEU A 98 -35.62 -13.90 2.17
N CYS A 99 -36.39 -12.99 1.57
CA CYS A 99 -36.12 -11.56 1.63
C CYS A 99 -36.31 -10.93 3.03
N GLY A 100 -35.53 -9.93 3.37
CA GLY A 100 -35.74 -9.05 4.52
C GLY A 100 -35.42 -9.67 5.89
N ALA A 101 -36.41 -9.85 6.75
CA ALA A 101 -36.25 -10.35 8.11
C ALA A 101 -35.80 -11.82 8.18
N ARG A 102 -36.27 -12.63 7.23
CA ARG A 102 -35.89 -14.06 7.10
C ARG A 102 -34.42 -14.21 6.72
N GLU A 103 -33.96 -13.46 5.75
CA GLU A 103 -32.55 -13.46 5.34
C GLU A 103 -31.61 -13.08 6.52
N ARG A 104 -31.98 -12.07 7.29
CA ARG A 104 -31.20 -11.65 8.48
C ARG A 104 -31.14 -12.75 9.54
N ALA A 105 -32.26 -13.47 9.76
CA ALA A 105 -32.30 -14.55 10.72
C ALA A 105 -31.47 -15.77 10.29
N VAL A 106 -31.52 -16.14 9.02
CA VAL A 106 -30.71 -17.23 8.44
C VAL A 106 -29.24 -16.86 8.48
N ARG A 107 -28.86 -15.63 8.10
CA ARG A 107 -27.49 -15.15 8.21
C ARG A 107 -26.99 -15.17 9.65
N GLY A 108 -27.84 -14.79 10.62
CA GLY A 108 -27.52 -14.83 12.04
C GLY A 108 -27.26 -16.26 12.54
N LEU A 109 -28.04 -17.25 12.09
CA LEU A 109 -27.80 -18.66 12.42
C LEU A 109 -26.50 -19.15 11.81
N LEU A 110 -26.26 -18.90 10.53
CA LEU A 110 -25.04 -19.31 9.83
C LEU A 110 -23.79 -18.68 10.46
N ALA A 111 -23.86 -17.41 10.85
CA ALA A 111 -22.76 -16.76 11.55
C ALA A 111 -22.45 -17.44 12.90
N ARG A 112 -23.45 -17.86 13.66
CA ARG A 112 -23.26 -18.60 14.92
C ARG A 112 -22.59 -19.94 14.70
N LEU A 113 -23.09 -20.71 13.71
CA LEU A 113 -22.47 -21.99 13.36
C LEU A 113 -21.01 -21.81 12.89
N GLY A 114 -20.72 -20.74 12.13
CA GLY A 114 -19.35 -20.39 11.79
C GLY A 114 -18.48 -20.04 13.01
N GLY A 115 -19.09 -19.39 14.03
CA GLY A 115 -18.41 -19.03 15.27
C GLY A 115 -18.08 -20.25 16.17
N THR A 116 -18.86 -21.34 16.06
CA THR A 116 -18.60 -22.60 16.83
C THR A 116 -17.48 -23.45 16.24
N LEU A 117 -17.05 -23.16 15.01
CA LEU A 117 -15.93 -23.89 14.38
C LEU A 117 -14.64 -23.72 15.21
N GLU A 118 -13.83 -24.76 15.27
CA GLU A 118 -12.53 -24.65 15.87
C GLU A 118 -11.60 -23.82 14.99
N LEU A 119 -10.79 -22.97 15.63
CA LEU A 119 -9.87 -22.08 14.93
C LEU A 119 -8.86 -22.87 14.07
N VAL A 120 -8.44 -24.03 14.55
CA VAL A 120 -7.54 -24.97 13.83
C VAL A 120 -8.14 -25.46 12.50
N ALA A 121 -9.48 -25.51 12.39
CA ALA A 121 -10.14 -25.92 11.15
C ALA A 121 -10.10 -24.84 10.05
N ILE A 122 -9.69 -23.62 10.39
CA ILE A 122 -9.56 -22.52 9.42
C ILE A 122 -8.24 -22.67 8.67
N THR A 123 -8.26 -23.37 7.55
CA THR A 123 -7.12 -23.47 6.65
C THR A 123 -6.92 -22.15 5.87
N GLU A 124 -5.70 -21.91 5.40
CA GLU A 124 -5.37 -20.77 4.54
C GLU A 124 -6.30 -20.71 3.30
N SER A 125 -6.59 -21.86 2.69
CA SER A 125 -7.52 -21.96 1.54
C SER A 125 -8.93 -21.53 1.90
N LEU A 126 -9.45 -21.92 3.08
CA LEU A 126 -10.77 -21.52 3.56
C LEU A 126 -10.83 -20.01 3.85
N ALA A 127 -9.83 -19.48 4.55
CA ALA A 127 -9.74 -18.05 4.81
C ALA A 127 -9.63 -17.21 3.53
N ALA A 128 -8.88 -17.68 2.54
CA ALA A 128 -8.78 -17.03 1.24
C ALA A 128 -10.13 -16.98 0.50
N LYS A 129 -10.93 -18.05 0.59
CA LYS A 129 -12.30 -18.07 0.04
C LYS A 129 -13.20 -17.08 0.76
N VAL A 130 -13.19 -17.05 2.09
CA VAL A 130 -13.97 -16.10 2.90
C VAL A 130 -13.60 -14.66 2.57
N LEU A 131 -12.30 -14.35 2.53
CA LEU A 131 -11.81 -13.02 2.19
C LEU A 131 -12.09 -12.65 0.72
N GLY A 132 -12.11 -13.62 -0.18
CA GLY A 132 -12.47 -13.44 -1.59
C GLY A 132 -13.96 -13.18 -1.80
N TYR A 133 -14.83 -13.78 -0.99
CA TYR A 133 -16.27 -13.55 -0.99
C TYR A 133 -16.63 -12.13 -0.53
N LEU A 134 -15.85 -11.57 0.39
CA LEU A 134 -16.01 -10.22 0.91
C LEU A 134 -15.58 -9.15 -0.12
N LYS A 135 -16.17 -9.11 -1.32
CA LYS A 135 -15.88 -8.11 -2.38
C LYS A 135 -16.94 -7.02 -2.43
N GLY A 136 -16.50 -5.76 -2.58
CA GLY A 136 -17.38 -4.59 -2.76
C GLY A 136 -17.06 -3.42 -1.83
N ALA A 137 -17.62 -2.24 -2.09
CA ALA A 137 -17.25 -1.00 -1.37
C ALA A 137 -17.66 -1.01 0.12
N ALA A 138 -18.82 -1.57 0.46
CA ALA A 138 -19.31 -1.73 1.84
C ALA A 138 -18.53 -2.81 2.62
N VAL A 139 -17.73 -3.61 1.95
CA VAL A 139 -17.07 -4.82 2.44
C VAL A 139 -15.57 -4.58 2.70
N ARG A 140 -15.00 -3.43 2.28
CA ARG A 140 -13.59 -3.10 2.54
C ARG A 140 -13.25 -3.11 4.04
N ASP A 141 -14.16 -2.61 4.85
CA ASP A 141 -13.97 -2.54 6.30
C ASP A 141 -14.09 -3.92 6.95
N ALA A 142 -15.06 -4.74 6.50
CA ALA A 142 -15.21 -6.12 6.95
C ALA A 142 -14.01 -6.99 6.58
N CYS A 143 -13.51 -6.88 5.36
CA CYS A 143 -12.30 -7.57 4.90
C CYS A 143 -11.05 -7.12 5.69
N SER A 144 -10.96 -5.83 6.01
CA SER A 144 -9.87 -5.29 6.84
C SER A 144 -9.95 -5.79 8.28
N CYS A 145 -11.15 -5.85 8.87
CA CYS A 145 -11.37 -6.38 10.21
C CYS A 145 -11.05 -7.89 10.29
N SER A 146 -11.51 -8.67 9.31
CA SER A 146 -11.26 -10.11 9.25
C SER A 146 -9.78 -10.43 9.10
N ARG A 147 -9.06 -9.69 8.25
CA ARG A 147 -7.60 -9.83 8.13
C ARG A 147 -6.86 -9.45 9.39
N ALA A 148 -7.28 -8.38 10.08
CA ALA A 148 -6.67 -7.97 11.34
C ALA A 148 -6.90 -9.00 12.45
N PHE A 149 -8.06 -9.63 12.47
CA PHE A 149 -8.38 -10.73 13.37
C PHE A 149 -7.50 -11.95 13.12
N LEU A 150 -7.40 -12.41 11.87
CA LEU A 150 -6.55 -13.56 11.52
C LEU A 150 -5.07 -13.30 11.82
N ALA A 151 -4.58 -12.09 11.56
CA ALA A 151 -3.22 -11.70 11.93
C ALA A 151 -2.99 -11.74 13.45
N PHE A 152 -3.97 -11.29 14.22
CA PHE A 152 -3.91 -11.40 15.68
C PHE A 152 -3.87 -12.85 16.14
N CYS A 153 -4.65 -13.75 15.51
CA CYS A 153 -4.63 -15.18 15.82
C CYS A 153 -3.27 -15.80 15.53
N PHE A 154 -2.63 -15.46 14.41
CA PHE A 154 -1.27 -15.89 14.08
C PHE A 154 -0.23 -15.35 15.07
N ASP A 155 -0.26 -14.05 15.34
CA ASP A 155 0.67 -13.39 16.29
C ASP A 155 0.52 -13.93 17.71
N SER A 156 -0.66 -14.49 18.04
CA SER A 156 -0.94 -15.15 19.32
C SER A 156 -0.56 -16.64 19.35
N GLY A 157 -0.04 -17.19 18.26
CA GLY A 157 0.31 -18.61 18.12
C GLY A 157 -0.88 -19.56 18.04
N TRP A 158 -2.08 -19.05 17.69
CA TRP A 158 -3.30 -19.86 17.57
C TRP A 158 -3.57 -20.36 16.16
N LEU A 159 -2.90 -19.79 15.16
CA LEU A 159 -2.85 -20.25 13.77
C LEU A 159 -1.40 -20.49 13.37
N GLU A 160 -1.18 -21.55 12.62
CA GLU A 160 0.17 -21.91 12.10
C GLU A 160 0.52 -21.17 10.81
N TRP A 161 -0.44 -20.50 10.18
CA TRP A 161 -0.27 -19.79 8.93
C TRP A 161 -0.52 -18.28 9.10
N ASN A 162 0.24 -17.48 8.35
CA ASN A 162 0.14 -16.03 8.39
C ASN A 162 -0.79 -15.53 7.26
N PRO A 163 -1.89 -14.84 7.57
CA PRO A 163 -2.77 -14.27 6.55
C PRO A 163 -2.09 -13.21 5.65
N TYR A 164 -0.89 -12.79 5.99
CA TYR A 164 -0.06 -11.89 5.20
C TYR A 164 1.03 -12.59 4.39
N GLU A 165 1.41 -13.83 4.70
CA GLU A 165 2.36 -14.62 3.90
C GLU A 165 1.79 -14.95 2.52
N GLY A 166 0.49 -15.17 2.44
CA GLY A 166 -0.24 -15.31 1.17
C GLY A 166 -0.56 -13.99 0.47
N GLN A 167 -0.07 -12.83 0.92
CA GLN A 167 -0.11 -11.63 0.08
C GLN A 167 0.79 -11.87 -1.12
N ARG A 168 0.18 -12.39 -2.19
CA ARG A 168 0.86 -12.65 -3.45
C ARG A 168 1.73 -11.45 -3.77
N HIS A 169 3.02 -11.71 -3.92
CA HIS A 169 3.99 -10.74 -4.36
C HIS A 169 3.41 -9.96 -5.56
N PRO A 170 3.61 -8.64 -5.70
CA PRO A 170 3.09 -7.89 -6.84
C PRO A 170 3.29 -8.58 -8.18
N ALA A 171 4.43 -9.28 -8.37
CA ALA A 171 4.70 -10.11 -9.54
C ALA A 171 3.75 -11.30 -9.71
N GLN A 172 3.34 -11.95 -8.63
CA GLN A 172 2.35 -13.03 -8.68
C GLN A 172 0.97 -12.49 -9.04
N ARG A 173 0.58 -11.33 -8.47
CA ARG A 173 -0.68 -10.67 -8.82
C ARG A 173 -0.76 -10.31 -10.30
N VAL A 174 0.31 -9.77 -10.89
CA VAL A 174 0.33 -9.39 -12.31
C VAL A 174 0.40 -10.59 -13.26
N LEU A 175 0.75 -11.76 -12.75
CA LEU A 175 0.75 -13.03 -13.48
C LEU A 175 -0.53 -13.85 -13.24
N GLU A 176 -1.47 -13.35 -12.40
CA GLU A 176 -2.78 -14.00 -12.23
C GLU A 176 -3.52 -14.08 -13.57
N PRO A 177 -4.26 -15.19 -13.83
CA PRO A 177 -4.94 -15.40 -15.11
C PRO A 177 -5.77 -14.20 -15.56
N ASP A 178 -6.51 -13.59 -14.63
CA ASP A 178 -7.48 -12.53 -14.95
C ASP A 178 -6.94 -11.11 -14.82
N PHE A 179 -5.67 -10.92 -14.43
CA PHE A 179 -5.14 -9.57 -14.23
C PHE A 179 -5.10 -8.74 -15.51
N LEU A 180 -4.66 -9.31 -16.62
CA LEU A 180 -4.59 -8.66 -17.93
C LEU A 180 -5.86 -8.83 -18.78
N GLY A 181 -6.81 -9.63 -18.32
CA GLY A 181 -8.04 -10.00 -18.98
C GLY A 181 -8.35 -11.48 -18.79
N PRO A 182 -9.55 -11.95 -19.18
CA PRO A 182 -9.98 -13.32 -18.95
C PRO A 182 -9.05 -14.35 -19.61
N ALA A 183 -9.02 -15.56 -19.06
CA ALA A 183 -8.31 -16.68 -19.65
C ALA A 183 -8.89 -16.97 -21.05
N GLY A 184 -8.02 -17.20 -22.04
CA GLY A 184 -8.43 -17.40 -23.44
C GLY A 184 -8.54 -16.11 -24.26
N ALA A 185 -8.51 -14.93 -23.66
CA ALA A 185 -8.40 -13.68 -24.41
C ALA A 185 -7.00 -13.58 -25.04
N TRP A 186 -6.97 -13.46 -26.36
CA TRP A 186 -5.72 -13.55 -27.16
C TRP A 186 -4.64 -12.56 -26.69
N TRP A 187 -5.00 -11.28 -26.54
CA TRP A 187 -4.07 -10.25 -26.10
C TRP A 187 -3.62 -10.43 -24.65
N ALA A 188 -4.51 -10.87 -23.77
CA ALA A 188 -4.19 -11.13 -22.37
C ALA A 188 -3.17 -12.27 -22.23
N GLU A 189 -3.26 -13.33 -23.04
CA GLU A 189 -2.28 -14.42 -23.05
C GLU A 189 -0.91 -13.97 -23.54
N HIS A 190 -0.86 -13.13 -24.57
CA HIS A 190 0.38 -12.53 -25.05
C HIS A 190 1.02 -11.60 -24.01
N GLY A 191 0.21 -10.81 -23.33
CA GLY A 191 0.66 -9.97 -22.22
C GLY A 191 1.24 -10.79 -21.06
N ARG A 192 0.59 -11.90 -20.68
CA ARG A 192 1.10 -12.83 -19.65
C ARG A 192 2.42 -13.48 -20.05
N ALA A 193 2.53 -13.90 -21.32
CA ALA A 193 3.77 -14.48 -21.84
C ALA A 193 4.93 -13.46 -21.78
N TYR A 194 4.68 -12.21 -22.17
CA TYR A 194 5.68 -11.14 -22.08
C TYR A 194 6.10 -10.84 -20.64
N LEU A 195 5.15 -10.77 -19.69
CA LEU A 195 5.50 -10.54 -18.28
C LEU A 195 6.33 -11.68 -17.70
N ARG A 196 6.10 -12.93 -18.13
CA ARG A 196 6.96 -14.07 -17.78
C ARG A 196 8.37 -13.90 -18.35
N HIS A 197 8.50 -13.56 -19.63
CA HIS A 197 9.80 -13.23 -20.26
C HIS A 197 10.55 -12.13 -19.49
N LEU A 198 9.87 -11.03 -19.14
CA LEU A 198 10.49 -9.96 -18.36
C LEU A 198 10.97 -10.43 -16.96
N ARG A 199 10.25 -11.35 -16.36
CA ARG A 199 10.62 -11.91 -15.06
C ARG A 199 11.77 -12.91 -15.16
N GLU A 200 11.70 -13.84 -16.11
CA GLU A 200 12.57 -15.02 -16.17
C GLU A 200 13.86 -14.72 -16.94
N GLU A 201 13.77 -14.00 -18.05
CA GLU A 201 14.93 -13.73 -18.90
C GLU A 201 15.56 -12.35 -18.65
N ARG A 202 14.74 -11.35 -18.26
CA ARG A 202 15.23 -9.99 -17.99
C ARG A 202 15.44 -9.70 -16.52
N ASN A 203 15.15 -10.64 -15.61
CA ASN A 203 15.25 -10.49 -14.16
C ASN A 203 14.60 -9.19 -13.63
N LEU A 204 13.48 -8.77 -14.25
CA LEU A 204 12.85 -7.52 -13.88
C LEU A 204 12.28 -7.62 -12.46
N ALA A 205 12.61 -6.64 -11.62
CA ALA A 205 12.12 -6.57 -10.24
C ALA A 205 10.58 -6.50 -10.21
N PRO A 206 9.93 -7.02 -9.16
CA PRO A 206 8.48 -7.12 -9.04
C PRO A 206 7.73 -5.79 -9.24
N GLY A 207 8.29 -4.68 -8.76
CA GLY A 207 7.71 -3.35 -8.98
C GLY A 207 7.76 -2.91 -10.45
N GLY A 208 8.78 -3.36 -11.19
CA GLY A 208 8.87 -3.17 -12.64
C GLY A 208 7.82 -4.00 -13.39
N LEU A 209 7.65 -5.27 -13.02
CA LEU A 209 6.61 -6.13 -13.61
C LEU A 209 5.21 -5.56 -13.40
N ASP A 210 4.90 -5.10 -12.17
CA ASP A 210 3.63 -4.45 -11.85
C ASP A 210 3.44 -3.15 -12.66
N TYR A 211 4.50 -2.39 -12.89
CA TYR A 211 4.46 -1.20 -13.73
C TYR A 211 4.13 -1.53 -15.19
N TYR A 212 4.84 -2.50 -15.80
CA TYR A 212 4.57 -2.95 -17.17
C TYR A 212 3.16 -3.53 -17.29
N ALA A 213 2.77 -4.41 -16.38
CA ALA A 213 1.45 -5.03 -16.37
C ALA A 213 0.33 -4.00 -16.38
N ARG A 214 0.40 -2.98 -15.49
CA ARG A 214 -0.61 -1.92 -15.42
C ARG A 214 -0.68 -1.08 -16.68
N LYS A 215 0.45 -0.82 -17.33
CA LYS A 215 0.48 -0.03 -18.57
C LYS A 215 -0.02 -0.83 -19.75
N LEU A 216 0.43 -2.07 -19.89
CA LEU A 216 -0.02 -2.97 -20.95
C LEU A 216 -1.50 -3.31 -20.84
N LYS A 217 -2.01 -3.55 -19.64
CA LYS A 217 -3.43 -3.86 -19.42
C LYS A 217 -4.36 -2.90 -20.16
N VAL A 218 -4.06 -1.61 -20.08
CA VAL A 218 -4.90 -0.56 -20.71
C VAL A 218 -4.93 -0.69 -22.23
N LEU A 219 -3.79 -1.02 -22.85
CA LEU A 219 -3.72 -1.29 -24.30
C LEU A 219 -4.45 -2.59 -24.65
N LEU A 220 -4.16 -3.67 -23.92
CA LEU A 220 -4.69 -5.00 -24.22
C LEU A 220 -6.22 -5.03 -24.11
N GLU A 221 -6.80 -4.41 -23.10
CA GLU A 221 -8.24 -4.24 -22.96
C GLU A 221 -8.86 -3.44 -24.10
N TRP A 222 -8.16 -2.41 -24.58
CA TRP A 222 -8.61 -1.62 -25.70
C TRP A 222 -8.57 -2.42 -27.01
N LEU A 223 -7.49 -3.15 -27.27
CA LEU A 223 -7.35 -4.03 -28.44
C LEU A 223 -8.40 -5.15 -28.49
N GLU A 224 -8.68 -5.78 -27.34
CA GLU A 224 -9.72 -6.81 -27.26
C GLU A 224 -11.12 -6.24 -27.54
N ARG A 225 -11.46 -5.07 -26.98
CA ARG A 225 -12.73 -4.39 -27.23
C ARG A 225 -12.89 -3.98 -28.71
N SER A 226 -11.81 -3.53 -29.31
CA SER A 226 -11.77 -3.14 -30.72
C SER A 226 -11.68 -4.33 -31.67
N ARG A 227 -11.63 -5.57 -31.14
CA ARG A 227 -11.44 -6.82 -31.88
C ARG A 227 -10.23 -6.80 -32.84
N CYS A 228 -9.22 -5.97 -32.55
CA CYS A 228 -7.99 -5.87 -33.33
C CYS A 228 -7.10 -7.08 -33.06
N ARG A 229 -6.67 -7.78 -34.13
CA ARG A 229 -5.71 -8.90 -34.04
C ARG A 229 -4.33 -8.56 -34.64
N SER A 230 -4.17 -7.34 -35.14
CA SER A 230 -2.91 -6.78 -35.60
C SER A 230 -2.75 -5.39 -35.02
N VAL A 231 -1.51 -4.95 -34.82
CA VAL A 231 -1.20 -3.62 -34.32
C VAL A 231 -0.40 -2.89 -35.39
N GLN A 232 -1.06 -2.01 -36.12
CA GLN A 232 -0.46 -1.12 -37.09
C GLN A 232 -0.24 0.27 -36.46
N LEU A 233 0.49 1.14 -37.15
CA LEU A 233 0.73 2.50 -36.71
C LEU A 233 -0.58 3.26 -36.43
N ASP A 234 -1.58 3.12 -37.30
CA ASP A 234 -2.87 3.77 -37.15
C ASP A 234 -3.67 3.22 -35.96
N THR A 235 -3.52 1.92 -35.64
CA THR A 235 -4.08 1.31 -34.44
C THR A 235 -3.53 1.97 -33.17
N LEU A 236 -2.22 2.21 -33.13
CA LEU A 236 -1.58 2.87 -31.98
C LEU A 236 -1.93 4.36 -31.92
N LYS A 237 -2.01 5.06 -33.05
CA LYS A 237 -2.48 6.45 -33.12
C LYS A 237 -3.91 6.57 -32.59
N ALA A 238 -4.81 5.68 -33.02
CA ALA A 238 -6.19 5.65 -32.53
C ALA A 238 -6.27 5.38 -31.01
N PHE A 239 -5.45 4.48 -30.48
CA PHE A 239 -5.34 4.26 -29.03
C PHE A 239 -4.87 5.50 -28.28
N ILE A 240 -3.84 6.18 -28.79
CA ILE A 240 -3.30 7.40 -28.17
C ILE A 240 -4.35 8.50 -28.17
N GLU A 241 -5.03 8.71 -29.28
CA GLU A 241 -6.08 9.74 -29.41
C GLU A 241 -7.26 9.43 -28.48
N HIS A 242 -7.70 8.17 -28.44
CA HIS A 242 -8.71 7.73 -27.47
C HIS A 242 -8.31 8.06 -26.03
N LYS A 243 -7.05 7.92 -25.67
CA LYS A 243 -6.54 8.27 -24.33
C LYS A 243 -6.43 9.77 -24.12
N ARG A 244 -6.12 10.56 -25.12
CA ARG A 244 -6.14 12.03 -25.06
C ARG A 244 -7.54 12.59 -24.81
N VAL A 245 -8.53 12.04 -25.51
CA VAL A 245 -9.94 12.41 -25.30
C VAL A 245 -10.39 12.08 -23.85
N GLN A 246 -9.80 11.03 -23.22
CA GLN A 246 -10.01 10.71 -21.80
C GLN A 246 -9.23 11.62 -20.84
N GLY A 247 -8.54 12.66 -21.30
CA GLY A 247 -7.76 13.57 -20.48
C GLY A 247 -6.40 13.04 -20.01
N VAL A 248 -5.88 11.98 -20.64
CA VAL A 248 -4.55 11.44 -20.30
C VAL A 248 -3.47 12.35 -20.89
N THR A 249 -2.56 12.83 -20.03
CA THR A 249 -1.47 13.74 -20.42
C THR A 249 -0.41 13.05 -21.28
N ASP A 250 0.26 13.82 -22.17
CA ASP A 250 1.34 13.32 -23.02
C ASP A 250 2.50 12.70 -22.23
N THR A 251 2.80 13.22 -21.04
CA THR A 251 3.75 12.58 -20.11
C THR A 251 3.33 11.17 -19.69
N THR A 252 2.04 10.93 -19.55
CA THR A 252 1.50 9.59 -19.23
C THR A 252 1.45 8.72 -20.47
N LEU A 253 1.12 9.28 -21.63
CA LEU A 253 1.11 8.59 -22.92
C LEU A 253 2.52 8.11 -23.31
N SER A 254 3.54 8.94 -23.10
CA SER A 254 4.94 8.52 -23.33
C SER A 254 5.35 7.32 -22.45
N LYS A 255 4.80 7.23 -21.23
CA LYS A 255 5.01 6.05 -20.35
C LYS A 255 4.25 4.81 -20.82
N TYR A 256 3.12 4.96 -21.52
CA TYR A 256 2.47 3.83 -22.20
C TYR A 256 3.36 3.33 -23.34
N LEU A 257 3.83 4.23 -24.22
CA LEU A 257 4.72 3.86 -25.33
C LEU A 257 6.00 3.18 -24.85
N TYR A 258 6.61 3.67 -23.79
CA TYR A 258 7.77 3.04 -23.14
C TYR A 258 7.55 1.56 -22.79
N CYS A 259 6.31 1.17 -22.44
CA CYS A 259 5.97 -0.22 -22.15
C CYS A 259 5.48 -0.98 -23.41
N ILE A 260 4.83 -0.29 -24.33
CA ILE A 260 4.24 -0.88 -25.54
C ILE A 260 5.33 -1.27 -26.54
N GLN A 261 6.31 -0.40 -26.77
CA GLN A 261 7.37 -0.63 -27.74
C GLN A 261 8.12 -1.96 -27.49
N PRO A 262 8.71 -2.23 -26.32
CA PRO A 262 9.40 -3.50 -26.08
C PRO A 262 8.43 -4.70 -26.00
N PHE A 263 7.16 -4.49 -25.70
CA PHE A 263 6.16 -5.56 -25.79
C PHE A 263 5.90 -5.98 -27.23
N LEU A 264 5.73 -5.03 -28.16
CA LEU A 264 5.55 -5.33 -29.58
C LEU A 264 6.81 -5.96 -30.18
N ASP A 265 8.01 -5.46 -29.83
CA ASP A 265 9.27 -6.08 -30.20
C ASP A 265 9.34 -7.57 -29.80
N TYR A 266 8.92 -7.88 -28.58
CA TYR A 266 8.86 -9.26 -28.12
C TYR A 266 7.90 -10.11 -28.95
N LEU A 267 6.71 -9.58 -29.27
CA LEU A 267 5.71 -10.30 -30.06
C LEU A 267 6.19 -10.56 -31.51
N ILE A 268 6.86 -9.59 -32.10
CA ILE A 268 7.43 -9.72 -33.47
C ILE A 268 8.56 -10.75 -33.46
N ARG A 269 9.54 -10.61 -32.54
CA ARG A 269 10.69 -11.54 -32.46
C ARG A 269 10.27 -12.97 -32.12
N SER A 270 9.21 -13.14 -31.35
CA SER A 270 8.66 -14.47 -31.00
C SER A 270 7.71 -15.03 -32.07
N GLY A 271 7.54 -14.38 -33.21
CA GLY A 271 6.66 -14.81 -34.32
C GLY A 271 5.16 -14.76 -33.98
N ARG A 272 4.78 -14.12 -32.87
CA ARG A 272 3.39 -13.97 -32.47
C ARG A 272 2.64 -12.88 -33.21
N LEU A 273 3.37 -11.90 -33.72
CA LEU A 273 2.89 -10.95 -34.73
C LEU A 273 3.66 -11.15 -36.03
N ARG A 274 2.94 -11.20 -37.19
CA ARG A 274 3.52 -11.48 -38.49
C ARG A 274 4.17 -10.27 -39.19
N GLN A 275 4.21 -9.12 -38.51
CA GLN A 275 4.83 -7.91 -39.02
C GLN A 275 6.35 -7.91 -38.82
N ARG A 276 7.11 -7.23 -39.69
CA ARG A 276 8.58 -7.18 -39.61
C ARG A 276 9.09 -6.00 -38.77
N GLU A 277 8.36 -4.90 -38.76
CA GLU A 277 8.73 -3.65 -38.12
C GLU A 277 7.81 -3.32 -36.93
N ASN A 278 8.35 -2.70 -35.93
CA ASN A 278 7.57 -2.28 -34.78
C ASN A 278 6.90 -0.92 -35.06
N PRO A 279 5.57 -0.87 -35.17
CA PRO A 279 4.87 0.39 -35.46
C PRO A 279 5.01 1.44 -34.34
N ALA A 280 5.41 1.04 -33.15
CA ALA A 280 5.66 1.98 -32.07
C ALA A 280 6.95 2.79 -32.23
N ASP A 281 7.89 2.34 -33.11
CA ASP A 281 9.16 3.05 -33.34
C ASP A 281 8.96 4.37 -34.07
N GLU A 282 7.90 4.47 -34.89
CA GLU A 282 7.53 5.71 -35.58
C GLU A 282 6.85 6.73 -34.67
N LEU A 283 6.37 6.31 -33.50
CA LEU A 283 5.64 7.18 -32.59
C LEU A 283 6.57 7.98 -31.68
N ARG A 284 6.44 9.29 -31.70
CA ARG A 284 7.13 10.21 -30.82
C ARG A 284 6.11 11.08 -30.07
N ILE A 285 5.97 10.87 -28.78
CA ILE A 285 5.20 11.76 -27.91
C ILE A 285 6.20 12.62 -27.14
N LYS A 286 6.22 13.91 -27.47
CA LYS A 286 7.01 14.86 -26.67
C LYS A 286 6.29 15.02 -25.34
N ALA A 287 6.86 14.46 -24.28
CA ALA A 287 6.40 14.76 -22.94
C ALA A 287 6.58 16.27 -22.72
N ASN A 288 5.53 16.95 -22.32
CA ASN A 288 5.65 18.35 -21.91
C ASN A 288 6.75 18.46 -20.85
N GLN A 289 7.57 19.50 -20.96
CA GLN A 289 8.58 19.77 -19.94
C GLN A 289 7.88 19.71 -18.58
N ARG A 290 8.47 18.93 -17.65
CA ARG A 290 7.91 18.83 -16.30
C ARG A 290 7.81 20.23 -15.75
N ALA A 291 6.61 20.65 -15.36
CA ALA A 291 6.46 21.85 -14.56
C ALA A 291 7.47 21.77 -13.39
N GLU A 292 8.14 22.85 -13.13
CA GLU A 292 9.11 22.93 -12.06
C GLU A 292 8.43 22.52 -10.75
N ARG A 293 9.03 21.63 -10.02
CA ARG A 293 8.44 21.18 -8.77
C ARG A 293 8.56 22.29 -7.76
N GLU A 294 7.45 22.64 -7.16
CA GLU A 294 7.47 23.53 -6.02
C GLU A 294 8.35 22.96 -4.91
N THR A 295 9.24 23.79 -4.40
CA THR A 295 10.10 23.52 -3.25
C THR A 295 9.78 24.52 -2.15
N LEU A 296 10.16 24.19 -0.91
CA LEU A 296 10.07 25.14 0.18
C LEU A 296 11.24 26.15 0.11
N SER A 297 10.96 27.41 0.35
CA SER A 297 11.98 28.41 0.65
C SER A 297 12.59 28.12 2.03
N GLU A 298 13.71 28.77 2.35
CA GLU A 298 14.34 28.65 3.67
C GLU A 298 13.40 29.13 4.79
N THR A 299 12.65 30.21 4.54
CA THR A 299 11.64 30.74 5.47
C THR A 299 10.47 29.79 5.68
N GLU A 300 9.92 29.21 4.61
CA GLU A 300 8.84 28.20 4.72
C GLU A 300 9.31 26.91 5.40
N LEU A 301 10.55 26.48 5.14
CA LEU A 301 11.13 25.34 5.82
C LEU A 301 11.26 25.62 7.32
N LYS A 302 11.77 26.81 7.71
CA LYS A 302 11.86 27.23 9.09
C LYS A 302 10.48 27.26 9.75
N GLN A 303 9.48 27.86 9.10
CA GLN A 303 8.09 27.86 9.56
C GLN A 303 7.56 26.44 9.85
N LEU A 304 7.81 25.48 8.93
CA LEU A 304 7.41 24.09 9.12
C LEU A 304 8.08 23.45 10.32
N ILE A 305 9.38 23.64 10.48
CA ILE A 305 10.14 23.06 11.60
C ILE A 305 9.70 23.70 12.93
N ASP A 306 9.56 25.01 13.00
CA ASP A 306 9.10 25.73 14.20
C ASP A 306 7.70 25.27 14.61
N PHE A 307 6.77 25.10 13.65
CA PHE A 307 5.45 24.53 13.91
C PHE A 307 5.53 23.14 14.51
N LEU A 308 6.32 22.25 13.91
CA LEU A 308 6.45 20.87 14.39
C LEU A 308 7.13 20.78 15.76
N GLU A 309 8.12 21.63 16.02
CA GLU A 309 8.75 21.75 17.35
C GLU A 309 7.76 22.20 18.41
N GLN A 310 6.91 23.17 18.08
CA GLN A 310 5.85 23.63 18.98
C GLN A 310 4.84 22.52 19.28
N GLU A 311 4.48 21.72 18.28
CA GLU A 311 3.59 20.56 18.46
C GLU A 311 4.23 19.51 19.40
N VAL A 312 5.52 19.23 19.25
CA VAL A 312 6.25 18.35 20.17
C VAL A 312 6.22 18.93 21.61
N TYR A 313 6.53 20.22 21.75
CA TYR A 313 6.57 20.89 23.05
C TYR A 313 5.20 20.90 23.74
N ARG A 314 4.12 21.28 23.03
CA ARG A 314 2.75 21.32 23.57
C ARG A 314 2.28 19.95 24.10
N ASN A 315 2.74 18.87 23.48
CA ASN A 315 2.30 17.51 23.83
C ASN A 315 3.28 16.78 24.78
N ARG A 316 4.38 17.43 25.23
CA ARG A 316 5.45 16.77 26.00
C ARG A 316 5.06 16.34 27.41
N ASN A 317 4.23 17.12 28.09
CA ASN A 317 3.96 16.99 29.55
C ASN A 317 2.69 16.19 29.85
N ALA A 318 2.28 15.31 28.99
CA ALA A 318 1.00 14.67 29.12
C ALA A 318 1.11 13.19 29.43
N GLU A 319 0.75 12.85 30.65
CA GLU A 319 0.64 11.48 31.14
C GLU A 319 -0.65 10.78 30.68
N GLU A 320 -1.67 11.53 30.27
CA GLU A 320 -2.93 10.96 29.80
C GLU A 320 -2.82 10.36 28.38
N LEU A 321 -3.40 9.17 28.18
CA LEU A 321 -3.37 8.38 26.94
C LEU A 321 -3.62 9.16 25.65
N PRO A 322 -4.58 10.10 25.54
CA PRO A 322 -4.79 10.86 24.32
C PRO A 322 -3.60 11.76 23.97
N ILE A 323 -2.91 12.28 24.98
CA ILE A 323 -1.83 13.25 24.83
C ILE A 323 -0.51 12.54 24.59
N ALA A 324 -0.21 11.42 25.26
CA ALA A 324 0.94 10.56 24.96
C ALA A 324 0.93 10.10 23.49
N LYS A 325 -0.26 9.80 22.94
CA LYS A 325 -0.43 9.47 21.54
C LYS A 325 -0.15 10.67 20.61
N ARG A 326 -0.55 11.89 21.01
CA ARG A 326 -0.27 13.11 20.24
C ARG A 326 1.22 13.42 20.27
N HIS A 327 1.86 13.31 21.42
CA HIS A 327 3.31 13.49 21.55
C HIS A 327 4.09 12.52 20.66
N PHE A 328 3.78 11.22 20.75
CA PHE A 328 4.37 10.21 19.86
C PHE A 328 4.20 10.57 18.37
N GLY A 329 3.00 11.02 17.97
CA GLY A 329 2.72 11.44 16.60
C GLY A 329 3.56 12.65 16.20
N ALA A 330 3.62 13.68 17.04
CA ALA A 330 4.37 14.90 16.79
C ALA A 330 5.88 14.63 16.65
N VAL A 331 6.48 13.89 17.58
CA VAL A 331 7.92 13.52 17.52
C VAL A 331 8.24 12.69 16.29
N ARG A 332 7.41 11.69 15.95
CA ARG A 332 7.56 10.89 14.75
C ARG A 332 7.50 11.73 13.47
N ASP A 333 6.52 12.62 13.39
CA ASP A 333 6.26 13.40 12.18
C ASP A 333 7.37 14.44 11.97
N LEU A 334 7.88 15.05 13.04
CA LEU A 334 9.05 15.92 12.99
C LEU A 334 10.31 15.15 12.54
N ALA A 335 10.58 13.98 13.12
CA ALA A 335 11.72 13.14 12.71
C ALA A 335 11.62 12.72 11.23
N LEU A 336 10.40 12.41 10.73
CA LEU A 336 10.15 12.12 9.32
C LEU A 336 10.46 13.32 8.42
N VAL A 337 9.98 14.51 8.77
CA VAL A 337 10.26 15.74 7.99
C VAL A 337 11.75 16.03 7.96
N LEU A 338 12.43 15.99 9.12
CA LEU A 338 13.87 16.21 9.21
C LEU A 338 14.68 15.25 8.35
N LEU A 339 14.30 13.97 8.28
CA LEU A 339 14.94 13.01 7.36
C LEU A 339 14.85 13.43 5.89
N PHE A 340 13.70 13.94 5.46
CA PHE A 340 13.54 14.39 4.07
C PHE A 340 14.32 15.66 3.78
N VAL A 341 14.39 16.60 4.73
CA VAL A 341 15.00 17.93 4.49
C VAL A 341 16.48 17.98 4.82
N LEU A 342 16.99 17.13 5.70
CA LEU A 342 18.42 17.08 6.05
C LEU A 342 19.17 15.98 5.30
N CYS A 343 18.57 14.81 5.14
CA CYS A 343 19.20 13.67 4.47
C CYS A 343 18.73 13.46 3.03
N GLY A 344 17.69 14.15 2.60
CA GLY A 344 17.14 14.05 1.26
C GLY A 344 16.75 12.63 0.83
N LEU A 345 16.29 11.79 1.75
CA LEU A 345 15.98 10.39 1.48
C LEU A 345 14.79 10.24 0.50
N ARG A 346 14.80 9.13 -0.26
CA ARG A 346 13.62 8.77 -1.06
C ARG A 346 12.51 8.24 -0.15
N LEU A 347 11.24 8.52 -0.48
CA LEU A 347 10.10 8.02 0.28
C LEU A 347 10.13 6.49 0.46
N SER A 348 10.58 5.75 -0.55
CA SER A 348 10.73 4.30 -0.47
C SER A 348 11.89 3.84 0.41
N GLU A 349 12.93 4.64 0.57
CA GLU A 349 14.06 4.40 1.50
C GLU A 349 13.55 4.57 2.93
N VAL A 350 12.91 5.70 3.23
CA VAL A 350 12.32 5.98 4.54
C VAL A 350 11.29 4.90 4.95
N GLY A 351 10.39 4.52 4.04
CA GLY A 351 9.36 3.50 4.33
C GLY A 351 9.89 2.09 4.60
N ARG A 352 11.16 1.81 4.26
CA ARG A 352 11.82 0.50 4.48
C ARG A 352 12.77 0.48 5.68
N MET A 353 13.02 1.63 6.30
CA MET A 353 13.94 1.72 7.43
C MET A 353 13.48 0.82 8.58
N ARG A 354 14.45 0.20 9.22
CA ARG A 354 14.27 -0.61 10.41
C ARG A 354 14.97 0.02 11.61
N VAL A 355 14.62 -0.42 12.79
CA VAL A 355 15.29 0.03 14.03
C VAL A 355 16.78 -0.32 13.99
N GLU A 356 17.13 -1.48 13.46
CA GLU A 356 18.53 -1.93 13.29
C GLU A 356 19.35 -1.08 12.29
N ASP A 357 18.71 -0.22 11.52
CA ASP A 357 19.37 0.70 10.59
C ASP A 357 19.82 2.00 11.29
N VAL A 358 19.49 2.17 12.58
CA VAL A 358 19.90 3.33 13.39
C VAL A 358 21.10 2.93 14.25
N HIS A 359 22.27 3.43 13.90
CA HIS A 359 23.54 3.15 14.58
C HIS A 359 23.83 4.22 15.63
N SER A 360 23.55 3.90 16.90
CA SER A 360 23.66 4.85 18.01
C SER A 360 25.12 5.19 18.35
N ASP A 361 26.03 4.27 18.16
CA ASP A 361 27.47 4.41 18.41
C ASP A 361 28.12 5.44 17.48
N LYS A 362 27.64 5.54 16.24
CA LYS A 362 28.18 6.42 15.19
C LYS A 362 27.32 7.63 14.89
N ARG A 363 26.13 7.74 15.50
CA ARG A 363 25.08 8.71 15.10
C ARG A 363 24.85 8.67 13.59
N ALA A 364 24.63 7.47 13.05
CA ALA A 364 24.52 7.23 11.64
C ALA A 364 23.27 6.42 11.29
N LEU A 365 22.83 6.55 10.06
CA LEU A 365 21.72 5.80 9.48
C LEU A 365 22.23 4.93 8.32
N ARG A 366 21.91 3.66 8.37
CA ARG A 366 22.15 2.73 7.27
C ARG A 366 20.99 2.77 6.30
N ILE A 367 21.22 3.26 5.09
CA ILE A 367 20.21 3.43 4.05
C ILE A 367 20.37 2.37 2.97
N LEU A 368 19.32 1.59 2.74
CA LEU A 368 19.27 0.64 1.66
C LEU A 368 18.74 1.32 0.38
N ALA A 369 19.60 1.46 -0.62
CA ALA A 369 19.22 1.98 -1.93
C ALA A 369 18.18 1.08 -2.62
N LYS A 370 17.67 1.51 -3.77
CA LYS A 370 16.66 0.77 -4.57
C LYS A 370 17.15 -0.66 -4.86
N GLY A 371 16.49 -1.65 -4.25
CA GLY A 371 16.83 -3.07 -4.36
C GLY A 371 16.17 -3.88 -3.24
N ASN A 372 16.19 -5.22 -3.34
CA ASN A 372 15.75 -6.11 -2.27
C ASN A 372 16.92 -6.28 -1.28
N ARG A 373 16.65 -6.39 0.03
CA ARG A 373 17.68 -6.72 1.06
C ARG A 373 18.45 -8.01 0.73
N GLN A 374 17.81 -8.94 0.02
CA GLN A 374 18.41 -10.20 -0.44
C GLN A 374 19.28 -10.04 -1.70
N ALA A 375 19.00 -9.07 -2.56
CA ALA A 375 19.85 -8.69 -3.68
C ALA A 375 20.74 -7.52 -3.20
N ARG A 376 21.98 -7.77 -2.83
CA ARG A 376 23.01 -6.82 -2.35
C ARG A 376 22.80 -5.38 -2.86
N GLY A 377 21.72 -4.71 -2.38
CA GLY A 377 21.46 -3.29 -2.66
C GLY A 377 22.65 -2.48 -2.12
N LYS A 378 23.02 -1.43 -2.85
CA LYS A 378 24.08 -0.52 -2.37
C LYS A 378 23.62 0.07 -1.03
N LEU A 379 24.24 -0.37 0.05
CA LEU A 379 24.12 0.21 1.36
C LEU A 379 24.95 1.49 1.40
N ARG A 380 24.39 2.57 1.94
CA ARG A 380 25.15 3.76 2.29
C ARG A 380 24.89 4.12 3.74
N GLU A 381 25.93 4.59 4.40
CA GLU A 381 25.85 5.13 5.75
C GLU A 381 25.78 6.66 5.66
N LEU A 382 24.85 7.26 6.37
CA LEU A 382 24.70 8.70 6.46
C LEU A 382 24.91 9.12 7.90
N LEU A 383 25.84 10.02 8.13
CA LEU A 383 25.98 10.74 9.38
C LEU A 383 24.77 11.65 9.58
N VAL A 384 24.31 11.75 10.79
CA VAL A 384 23.08 12.44 11.15
C VAL A 384 23.41 13.71 11.91
N ASP A 385 22.78 14.81 11.47
CA ASP A 385 22.83 16.09 12.17
C ASP A 385 22.28 15.99 13.61
N GLU A 386 22.77 16.84 14.52
CA GLU A 386 22.41 16.84 15.94
C GLU A 386 20.90 16.99 16.17
N LEU A 387 20.24 17.87 15.40
CA LEU A 387 18.79 18.10 15.51
C LEU A 387 18.00 16.84 15.15
N LEU A 388 18.33 16.23 14.01
CA LEU A 388 17.67 14.99 13.57
C LEU A 388 17.96 13.85 14.57
N TRP A 389 19.22 13.74 15.05
CA TRP A 389 19.59 12.71 16.02
C TRP A 389 18.78 12.82 17.31
N LYS A 390 18.67 14.02 17.86
CA LYS A 390 17.86 14.32 19.05
C LYS A 390 16.41 13.86 18.86
N ARG A 391 15.77 14.23 17.75
CA ARG A 391 14.35 13.90 17.49
C ARG A 391 14.14 12.44 17.17
N LEU A 392 15.07 11.81 16.48
CA LEU A 392 15.03 10.37 16.21
C LEU A 392 15.18 9.54 17.48
N THR A 393 16.08 9.93 18.36
CA THR A 393 16.28 9.29 19.68
C THR A 393 15.04 9.46 20.57
N GLU A 394 14.46 10.66 20.59
CA GLU A 394 13.21 10.93 21.32
C GLU A 394 12.07 10.06 20.78
N TYR A 395 11.93 9.94 19.44
CA TYR A 395 10.97 9.05 18.81
C TYR A 395 11.18 7.59 19.25
N LEU A 396 12.42 7.09 19.21
CA LEU A 396 12.74 5.72 19.62
C LEU A 396 12.38 5.46 21.10
N ARG A 397 12.55 6.44 22.00
CA ARG A 397 12.13 6.34 23.41
C ARG A 397 10.62 6.30 23.56
N CYS A 398 9.88 7.09 22.77
CA CYS A 398 8.42 7.11 22.80
C CYS A 398 7.78 5.88 22.13
N ARG A 399 8.57 5.07 21.44
CA ARG A 399 8.13 3.93 20.64
C ARG A 399 7.85 2.72 21.54
N GLN A 400 6.57 2.42 21.80
CA GLN A 400 6.12 1.39 22.75
C GLN A 400 6.12 -0.06 22.21
N HIS A 401 6.70 -0.33 21.05
CA HIS A 401 6.66 -1.66 20.40
C HIS A 401 8.06 -2.15 20.07
N PRO A 402 8.84 -2.63 21.07
CA PRO A 402 10.25 -3.00 20.86
C PRO A 402 10.42 -4.18 19.87
N GLY A 403 9.48 -5.10 19.82
CA GLY A 403 9.51 -6.25 18.90
C GLY A 403 9.18 -5.92 17.43
N GLN A 404 8.70 -4.71 17.13
CA GLN A 404 8.41 -4.32 15.75
C GLN A 404 9.68 -3.85 15.03
N PRO A 405 10.15 -4.56 13.98
CA PRO A 405 11.42 -4.22 13.34
C PRO A 405 11.40 -2.95 12.47
N HIS A 406 10.22 -2.53 11.98
CA HIS A 406 10.11 -1.32 11.17
C HIS A 406 10.32 -0.07 12.03
N LEU A 407 11.13 0.86 11.54
CA LEU A 407 11.39 2.11 12.28
C LEU A 407 10.11 2.93 12.43
N TRP A 408 9.39 3.16 11.36
CA TRP A 408 8.20 4.03 11.33
C TRP A 408 6.92 3.24 11.56
N ILE A 409 6.27 3.53 12.68
CA ILE A 409 5.05 2.85 13.11
C ILE A 409 3.93 3.83 13.47
N SER A 410 2.71 3.32 13.47
CA SER A 410 1.57 3.99 14.09
C SER A 410 1.63 3.82 15.61
N TRP A 411 0.80 4.56 16.35
CA TRP A 411 0.65 4.38 17.81
C TRP A 411 0.34 2.93 18.21
N GLY A 412 -0.46 2.22 17.41
CA GLY A 412 -0.80 0.81 17.64
C GLY A 412 0.25 -0.18 17.12
N GLY A 413 1.50 0.21 16.88
CA GLY A 413 2.60 -0.66 16.50
C GLY A 413 2.62 -1.13 15.05
N ARG A 414 1.66 -0.72 14.20
CA ARG A 414 1.62 -1.11 12.79
C ARG A 414 2.63 -0.32 11.96
N PRO A 415 3.41 -0.96 11.07
CA PRO A 415 4.30 -0.26 10.16
C PRO A 415 3.56 0.78 9.32
N LEU A 416 4.15 1.97 9.17
CA LEU A 416 3.60 2.99 8.28
C LEU A 416 3.82 2.58 6.83
N ARG A 417 2.73 2.56 6.07
CA ARG A 417 2.81 2.39 4.62
C ARG A 417 3.32 3.67 3.96
N ILE A 418 3.93 3.55 2.81
CA ILE A 418 4.43 4.68 2.00
C ILE A 418 3.34 5.76 1.80
N GLY A 419 2.11 5.35 1.51
CA GLY A 419 0.98 6.27 1.38
C GLY A 419 0.61 7.00 2.69
N SER A 420 0.82 6.37 3.85
CA SER A 420 0.60 7.00 5.16
C SER A 420 1.67 8.04 5.45
N ILE A 421 2.95 7.75 5.17
CA ILE A 421 4.05 8.71 5.31
C ILE A 421 3.79 9.92 4.40
N ASN A 422 3.43 9.68 3.13
CA ASN A 422 3.09 10.76 2.20
C ASN A 422 1.95 11.66 2.74
N ARG A 423 0.89 11.05 3.29
CA ARG A 423 -0.23 11.79 3.88
C ARG A 423 0.19 12.61 5.10
N ILE A 424 1.01 12.05 5.98
CA ILE A 424 1.55 12.77 7.13
C ILE A 424 2.27 14.04 6.66
N ILE A 425 3.17 13.93 5.69
CA ILE A 425 3.91 15.08 5.16
C ILE A 425 2.96 16.17 4.64
N HIS A 426 1.99 15.80 3.78
CA HIS A 426 1.02 16.76 3.25
C HIS A 426 0.20 17.43 4.37
N THR A 427 -0.27 16.64 5.35
CA THR A 427 -1.05 17.16 6.47
C THR A 427 -0.24 18.17 7.29
N ARG A 428 1.01 17.85 7.66
CA ARG A 428 1.85 18.73 8.48
C ARG A 428 2.22 20.02 7.78
N ILE A 429 2.44 19.99 6.47
CA ILE A 429 2.71 21.18 5.66
C ILE A 429 1.49 22.11 5.62
N ALA A 430 0.29 21.55 5.41
CA ALA A 430 -0.94 22.31 5.42
C ALA A 430 -1.24 22.92 6.82
N GLU A 431 -1.04 22.14 7.90
CA GLU A 431 -1.22 22.60 9.29
C GLU A 431 -0.21 23.69 9.69
N ALA A 432 1.00 23.69 9.10
CA ALA A 432 1.97 24.75 9.27
C ALA A 432 1.60 26.04 8.52
N GLY A 433 0.47 26.10 7.82
CA GLY A 433 0.00 27.27 7.08
C GLY A 433 0.76 27.51 5.75
N ILE A 434 1.42 26.49 5.21
CA ILE A 434 2.15 26.60 3.94
C ILE A 434 1.21 26.24 2.80
N ASN A 435 0.86 27.23 1.98
CA ASN A 435 -0.07 27.08 0.86
C ASN A 435 0.62 26.56 -0.40
N LYS A 436 1.28 25.39 -0.28
CA LYS A 436 1.95 24.68 -1.38
C LYS A 436 1.66 23.19 -1.30
N VAL A 437 1.56 22.52 -2.46
CA VAL A 437 1.40 21.05 -2.53
C VAL A 437 2.78 20.38 -2.53
N ILE A 438 3.34 20.22 -1.37
CA ILE A 438 4.68 19.64 -1.20
C ILE A 438 4.62 18.15 -0.90
N SER A 439 5.22 17.36 -1.77
CA SER A 439 5.39 15.91 -1.59
C SER A 439 6.74 15.57 -0.92
N PRO A 440 6.94 14.33 -0.42
CA PRO A 440 8.26 13.90 0.06
C PRO A 440 9.37 14.05 -0.98
N HIS A 441 9.06 13.91 -2.26
CA HIS A 441 10.02 14.18 -3.34
C HIS A 441 10.33 15.68 -3.50
N ALA A 442 9.36 16.55 -3.23
CA ALA A 442 9.58 17.99 -3.21
C ALA A 442 10.43 18.40 -1.99
N LEU A 443 10.22 17.81 -0.80
CA LEU A 443 11.11 18.01 0.35
C LEU A 443 12.55 17.56 0.07
N ARG A 444 12.73 16.44 -0.63
CA ARG A 444 14.06 16.03 -1.08
C ARG A 444 14.66 17.01 -2.10
N ALA A 445 13.86 17.59 -3.00
CA ALA A 445 14.30 18.64 -3.90
C ALA A 445 14.65 19.93 -3.15
N THR A 446 13.87 20.28 -2.10
CA THR A 446 14.19 21.37 -1.16
C THR A 446 15.55 21.13 -0.49
N CYS A 447 15.78 19.94 0.06
CA CYS A 447 17.06 19.54 0.62
C CYS A 447 18.21 19.79 -0.37
N ALA A 448 18.10 19.27 -1.59
CA ALA A 448 19.11 19.43 -2.61
C ALA A 448 19.37 20.91 -2.94
N SER A 449 18.33 21.69 -3.18
CA SER A 449 18.44 23.11 -3.52
C SER A 449 19.06 23.93 -2.40
N LEU A 450 18.69 23.68 -1.14
CA LEU A 450 19.26 24.42 -0.01
C LEU A 450 20.73 24.07 0.22
N TYR A 451 21.13 22.81 0.07
CA TYR A 451 22.54 22.44 0.17
C TYR A 451 23.39 23.05 -0.96
N VAL A 452 22.84 23.10 -2.18
CA VAL A 452 23.48 23.78 -3.31
C VAL A 452 23.67 25.27 -3.01
N LYS A 453 22.65 25.97 -2.53
CA LYS A 453 22.72 27.39 -2.12
C LYS A 453 23.70 27.63 -0.98
N LYS A 454 23.90 26.64 -0.12
CA LYS A 454 24.91 26.66 0.95
C LYS A 454 26.31 26.30 0.45
N GLY A 455 26.49 26.02 -0.85
CA GLY A 455 27.79 25.77 -1.49
C GLY A 455 28.32 24.34 -1.36
N MET A 456 27.45 23.36 -1.05
CA MET A 456 27.84 21.94 -1.05
C MET A 456 28.25 21.52 -2.47
N ASP A 457 29.38 20.84 -2.60
CA ASP A 457 29.88 20.37 -3.88
C ASP A 457 29.02 19.25 -4.50
N PRO A 458 29.06 19.10 -5.83
CA PRO A 458 28.19 18.12 -6.52
C PRO A 458 28.44 16.66 -6.13
N TYR A 459 29.65 16.27 -5.77
CA TYR A 459 29.97 14.89 -5.40
C TYR A 459 29.45 14.56 -3.99
N SER A 460 29.64 15.48 -3.05
CA SER A 460 29.08 15.38 -1.70
C SER A 460 27.56 15.31 -1.74
N LEU A 461 26.92 16.19 -2.52
CA LEU A 461 25.46 16.16 -2.69
C LEU A 461 24.98 14.88 -3.37
N LYS A 462 25.68 14.38 -4.39
CA LYS A 462 25.37 13.10 -5.03
C LYS A 462 25.43 11.95 -4.01
N THR A 463 26.44 11.93 -3.15
CA THR A 463 26.66 10.91 -2.13
C THR A 463 25.54 10.97 -1.08
N LEU A 464 25.25 12.15 -0.55
CA LEU A 464 24.17 12.39 0.41
C LEU A 464 22.83 11.87 -0.13
N LEU A 465 22.48 12.31 -1.34
CA LEU A 465 21.20 11.95 -1.96
C LEU A 465 21.17 10.49 -2.48
N GLY A 466 22.32 9.86 -2.74
CA GLY A 466 22.41 8.55 -3.38
C GLY A 466 21.92 8.58 -4.83
N HIS A 467 22.34 9.57 -5.61
CA HIS A 467 22.10 9.62 -7.04
C HIS A 467 23.07 8.68 -7.78
N GLU A 468 22.55 7.87 -8.69
CA GLU A 468 23.38 6.98 -9.53
C GLU A 468 24.22 7.80 -10.50
N SER A 469 23.61 8.84 -11.10
CA SER A 469 24.25 9.73 -12.08
C SER A 469 24.50 11.12 -11.49
N LEU A 470 25.69 11.66 -11.77
CA LEU A 470 26.04 13.05 -11.42
C LEU A 470 25.15 14.04 -12.17
N LYS A 471 24.70 13.71 -13.39
CA LYS A 471 23.79 14.53 -14.20
C LYS A 471 22.55 14.93 -13.42
N THR A 472 21.94 13.97 -12.68
CA THR A 472 20.75 14.24 -11.85
C THR A 472 21.04 15.24 -10.71
N THR A 473 22.25 15.26 -10.23
CA THR A 473 22.69 16.22 -9.19
C THR A 473 22.96 17.59 -9.80
N MET A 474 23.59 17.63 -10.96
CA MET A 474 23.91 18.88 -11.68
C MET A 474 22.66 19.68 -12.05
N ASP A 475 21.51 19.03 -12.29
CA ASP A 475 20.23 19.71 -12.54
C ASP A 475 19.82 20.68 -11.40
N HIS A 476 20.33 20.52 -10.19
CA HIS A 476 20.11 21.44 -9.08
C HIS A 476 21.02 22.66 -9.12
N TYR A 477 22.25 22.51 -9.64
CA TYR A 477 23.23 23.60 -9.75
C TYR A 477 22.91 24.54 -10.89
N THR A 478 22.32 24.04 -11.98
CA THR A 478 21.91 24.87 -13.11
C THR A 478 20.75 25.84 -12.79
N LYS A 479 20.19 25.75 -11.58
CA LYS A 479 19.07 26.58 -11.12
C LYS A 479 19.49 27.69 -10.18
N LEU A 480 20.79 27.81 -9.88
CA LEU A 480 21.30 28.92 -9.08
C LEU A 480 21.12 30.26 -9.80
N THR A 481 20.62 31.24 -9.09
CA THR A 481 20.55 32.61 -9.55
C THR A 481 21.94 33.27 -9.51
N GLU A 482 22.10 34.38 -10.21
CA GLU A 482 23.35 35.14 -10.18
C GLU A 482 23.72 35.61 -8.77
N ASP A 483 22.75 36.04 -7.97
CA ASP A 483 22.96 36.48 -6.60
C ASP A 483 23.40 35.29 -5.70
N GLU A 484 22.81 34.12 -5.87
CA GLU A 484 23.20 32.91 -5.14
C GLU A 484 24.59 32.46 -5.53
N LEU A 485 24.96 32.55 -6.81
CA LEU A 485 26.32 32.29 -7.27
C LEU A 485 27.32 33.30 -6.68
N ARG A 486 26.97 34.58 -6.62
CA ARG A 486 27.79 35.63 -6.03
C ARG A 486 28.03 35.37 -4.54
N GLU A 487 27.03 34.95 -3.80
CA GLU A 487 27.16 34.60 -2.37
C GLU A 487 28.01 33.35 -2.14
N ILE A 488 27.92 32.32 -3.00
CA ILE A 488 28.80 31.15 -2.96
C ILE A 488 30.23 31.58 -3.27
N TRP A 489 30.42 32.40 -4.30
CA TRP A 489 31.74 32.90 -4.70
C TRP A 489 32.40 33.70 -3.59
N LYS A 490 31.67 34.64 -2.93
CA LYS A 490 32.23 35.40 -1.79
C LYS A 490 32.72 34.47 -0.67
N ARG A 491 31.94 33.45 -0.31
CA ARG A 491 32.32 32.49 0.74
C ARG A 491 33.44 31.53 0.34
N SER A 492 33.59 31.25 -0.95
CA SER A 492 34.62 30.36 -1.49
C SER A 492 35.88 31.13 -1.95
N ASN A 493 35.87 32.46 -1.82
CA ASN A 493 37.02 33.28 -2.18
C ASN A 493 38.22 32.92 -1.27
N PRO A 494 39.36 32.43 -1.84
CA PRO A 494 40.52 32.08 -1.05
C PRO A 494 41.20 33.26 -0.34
N LEU A 495 40.82 34.49 -0.73
CA LEU A 495 41.27 35.74 -0.12
C LEU A 495 40.19 36.43 0.71
N ALA A 496 39.09 35.73 1.06
CA ALA A 496 38.06 36.28 1.93
C ALA A 496 38.71 36.66 3.29
N GLY A 497 38.57 37.94 3.70
CA GLY A 497 39.17 38.47 4.91
C GLY A 497 40.56 39.07 4.73
N TYR A 498 41.14 39.05 3.53
CA TYR A 498 42.47 39.68 3.29
C TYR A 498 42.42 41.21 3.33
N ASP A 499 41.26 41.81 3.03
CA ASP A 499 41.08 43.28 3.00
C ASP A 499 40.52 43.81 4.35
N ASP A 500 40.32 42.99 5.37
CA ASP A 500 39.79 43.37 6.69
C ASP A 500 40.89 43.64 7.75
N GLU A 501 42.18 43.71 7.34
CA GLU A 501 43.32 44.23 8.12
C GLU A 501 43.68 45.64 7.58
#